data_bd84e7cfd5a73941052d38c26e9e2c50
#
_entry.id   bd84e7cfd5a73941052d38c26e9e2c50
#
_cell.length_a   1.000
_cell.length_b   1.000
_cell.length_c   1.000
_cell.angle_alpha   90.00
_cell.angle_beta   90.00
_cell.angle_gamma   90.00
#
_symmetry.space_group_name_H-M   'P 1'
#
loop_
_entity.id
_entity.type
_entity.pdbx_description
1 polymer ?
#
loop_
_entity_poly.entity_id
_entity_poly.type
_entity_poly.pdbx_seq_one_letter_code
_entity_poly.pdbx_strand_id
1 'polypeptide(L)'
;KKCYLILIKKNIKEGFMRVLFVGDIVGRKARNFAQKKIVELKDQLQLDAVIVNVENAAGGFGVTPSICDDFFSAGADVLTTGNHIWDKREIISYISKSDRLLRPLNMIKGTPGLGMTIIKVNTGTIGVANIMTNLFMASTDPVFEKIPDIVKYLKLNENVNFSLVDVHGEASSEKMAIANALDGEVSAVVGTHTHVPTADHQILDKGTAYITDVGMSGDYNSIIGMNKDDALNRFLHPNNKKTRLEVSSGEPTLCAVLIETSANGLSKSINPLRLGGKLEQVFLKT
;
A
#
# COMPACT_ATOMS: atom_id res chain seq x y z
N LYS A 1 -27.43 -3.71 16.75
CA LYS A 1 -26.14 -4.42 16.85
C LYS A 1 -25.19 -3.46 17.56
N LYS A 2 -24.77 -3.80 18.81
CA LYS A 2 -23.93 -2.95 19.65
C LYS A 2 -22.51 -2.90 19.05
N CYS A 3 -22.07 -1.69 18.68
CA CYS A 3 -20.66 -1.40 18.45
C CYS A 3 -19.91 -1.56 19.78
N TYR A 4 -19.05 -2.53 19.89
CA TYR A 4 -18.12 -2.62 21.01
C TYR A 4 -16.96 -1.65 20.72
N LEU A 5 -17.07 -0.43 21.27
CA LEU A 5 -15.93 0.47 21.42
C LEU A 5 -15.13 -0.04 22.63
N ILE A 6 -13.97 -0.60 22.38
CA ILE A 6 -13.00 -0.88 23.44
C ILE A 6 -11.99 0.26 23.42
N LEU A 7 -12.01 1.05 24.49
CA LEU A 7 -11.05 2.10 24.80
C LEU A 7 -9.69 1.45 25.12
N ILE A 8 -8.76 1.48 24.16
CA ILE A 8 -7.37 1.12 24.43
C ILE A 8 -6.72 2.30 25.16
N LYS A 9 -6.39 2.11 26.44
CA LYS A 9 -5.65 3.09 27.24
C LYS A 9 -4.28 3.37 26.61
N LYS A 10 -3.99 4.65 26.45
CA LYS A 10 -2.74 5.21 25.97
C LYS A 10 -1.59 4.87 26.93
N ASN A 11 -0.88 3.78 26.71
CA ASN A 11 0.46 3.60 27.23
C ASN A 11 1.42 3.98 26.10
N ILE A 12 1.89 5.22 26.09
CA ILE A 12 3.01 5.65 25.26
C ILE A 12 4.25 4.93 25.80
N LYS A 13 4.55 3.77 25.24
CA LYS A 13 5.86 3.13 25.42
C LYS A 13 6.77 3.66 24.32
N GLU A 14 7.85 4.33 24.71
CA GLU A 14 8.89 4.79 23.80
C GLU A 14 9.31 3.65 22.86
N GLY A 15 9.35 3.93 21.55
CA GLY A 15 9.82 3.01 20.52
C GLY A 15 8.78 2.10 19.85
N PHE A 16 7.50 2.16 20.21
CA PHE A 16 6.45 1.40 19.51
C PHE A 16 5.76 2.27 18.47
N MET A 17 5.61 1.76 17.27
CA MET A 17 4.83 2.43 16.23
C MET A 17 3.70 1.54 15.73
N ARG A 18 2.56 2.18 15.43
CA ARG A 18 1.39 1.58 14.79
C ARG A 18 1.18 2.22 13.43
N VAL A 19 1.45 1.48 12.39
CA VAL A 19 1.35 1.96 11.00
C VAL A 19 0.31 1.16 10.25
N LEU A 20 -0.63 1.86 9.62
CA LEU A 20 -1.61 1.27 8.73
C LEU A 20 -1.11 1.40 7.28
N PHE A 21 -1.07 0.28 6.57
CA PHE A 21 -0.90 0.28 5.12
C PHE A 21 -2.23 -0.12 4.46
N VAL A 22 -2.71 0.72 3.54
CA VAL A 22 -3.93 0.49 2.76
C VAL A 22 -3.56 0.07 1.35
N GLY A 23 -4.07 -1.10 0.91
CA GLY A 23 -3.80 -1.63 -0.42
C GLY A 23 -4.49 -0.86 -1.54
N ASP A 24 -4.16 -1.22 -2.77
CA ASP A 24 -4.49 -0.54 -4.02
C ASP A 24 -5.90 0.07 -4.06
N ILE A 25 -5.98 1.39 -4.06
CA ILE A 25 -7.27 2.11 -4.16
C ILE A 25 -7.79 2.05 -5.59
N VAL A 26 -8.95 1.43 -5.81
CA VAL A 26 -9.53 1.27 -7.14
C VAL A 26 -10.83 2.07 -7.30
N GLY A 27 -10.73 3.22 -7.96
CA GLY A 27 -11.86 4.04 -8.37
C GLY A 27 -12.46 4.95 -7.30
N ARG A 28 -13.51 5.71 -7.70
CA ARG A 28 -14.07 6.80 -6.88
C ARG A 28 -14.72 6.34 -5.59
N LYS A 29 -15.55 5.28 -5.63
CA LYS A 29 -16.24 4.80 -4.42
C LYS A 29 -15.26 4.31 -3.36
N ALA A 30 -14.22 3.57 -3.79
CA ALA A 30 -13.16 3.11 -2.91
C ALA A 30 -12.38 4.26 -2.28
N ARG A 31 -12.03 5.30 -3.08
CA ARG A 31 -11.38 6.52 -2.54
C ARG A 31 -12.18 7.13 -1.39
N ASN A 32 -13.45 7.45 -1.66
CA ASN A 32 -14.31 8.11 -0.68
C ASN A 32 -14.47 7.26 0.59
N PHE A 33 -14.60 5.95 0.42
CA PHE A 33 -14.72 5.03 1.54
C PHE A 33 -13.42 4.94 2.34
N ALA A 34 -12.27 4.80 1.64
CA ALA A 34 -10.95 4.73 2.28
C ALA A 34 -10.61 6.02 3.04
N GLN A 35 -10.81 7.19 2.43
CA GLN A 35 -10.59 8.49 3.08
C GLN A 35 -11.41 8.62 4.37
N LYS A 36 -12.70 8.29 4.33
CA LYS A 36 -13.55 8.28 5.52
C LYS A 36 -13.03 7.31 6.59
N LYS A 37 -12.63 6.09 6.18
CA LYS A 37 -12.13 5.07 7.11
C LYS A 37 -10.77 5.41 7.69
N ILE A 38 -9.89 6.05 6.95
CA ILE A 38 -8.59 6.54 7.46
C ILE A 38 -8.79 7.49 8.62
N VAL A 39 -9.69 8.49 8.49
CA VAL A 39 -10.02 9.43 9.58
C VAL A 39 -10.51 8.67 10.82
N GLU A 40 -11.47 7.74 10.65
CA GLU A 40 -12.02 6.95 11.76
C GLU A 40 -10.95 6.06 12.42
N LEU A 41 -10.16 5.34 11.62
CA LEU A 41 -9.17 4.37 12.10
C LEU A 41 -7.97 5.03 12.76
N LYS A 42 -7.56 6.23 12.30
CA LYS A 42 -6.44 6.96 12.88
C LYS A 42 -6.63 7.21 14.37
N ASP A 43 -7.84 7.60 14.77
CA ASP A 43 -8.21 7.80 16.17
C ASP A 43 -8.48 6.47 16.89
N GLN A 44 -9.26 5.57 16.29
CA GLN A 44 -9.66 4.31 16.94
C GLN A 44 -8.47 3.41 17.24
N LEU A 45 -7.51 3.33 16.34
CA LEU A 45 -6.33 2.47 16.47
C LEU A 45 -5.10 3.22 16.99
N GLN A 46 -5.21 4.53 17.26
CA GLN A 46 -4.09 5.37 17.69
C GLN A 46 -2.89 5.22 16.76
N LEU A 47 -3.14 5.42 15.44
CA LEU A 47 -2.13 5.22 14.41
C LEU A 47 -1.08 6.34 14.44
N ASP A 48 0.18 5.97 14.34
CA ASP A 48 1.31 6.89 14.21
C ASP A 48 1.44 7.38 12.76
N ALA A 49 1.16 6.49 11.79
CA ALA A 49 1.18 6.83 10.36
C ALA A 49 0.20 5.98 9.55
N VAL A 50 -0.16 6.52 8.38
CA VAL A 50 -0.98 5.84 7.38
C VAL A 50 -0.30 5.95 6.01
N ILE A 51 -0.07 4.80 5.37
CA ILE A 51 0.49 4.70 4.02
C ILE A 51 -0.58 4.10 3.11
N VAL A 52 -0.75 4.64 1.90
CA VAL A 52 -1.82 4.23 0.99
C VAL A 52 -1.26 4.01 -0.42
N ASN A 53 -1.53 2.85 -1.02
CA ASN A 53 -1.27 2.68 -2.44
C ASN A 53 -2.44 3.26 -3.26
N VAL A 54 -2.14 4.27 -4.11
CA VAL A 54 -3.14 5.06 -4.84
C VAL A 54 -3.08 4.88 -6.35
N GLU A 55 -2.35 3.89 -6.84
CA GLU A 55 -2.06 3.78 -8.27
C GLU A 55 -3.29 3.68 -9.18
N ASN A 56 -4.42 3.12 -8.68
CA ASN A 56 -5.66 2.92 -9.44
C ASN A 56 -6.79 3.89 -9.03
N ALA A 57 -6.47 4.93 -8.26
CA ALA A 57 -7.45 5.81 -7.66
C ALA A 57 -8.22 6.70 -8.66
N ALA A 58 -7.63 7.03 -9.81
CA ALA A 58 -8.23 7.89 -10.84
C ALA A 58 -8.97 7.11 -11.91
N GLY A 59 -10.11 6.50 -11.54
CA GLY A 59 -10.95 5.74 -12.48
C GLY A 59 -10.33 4.42 -12.89
N GLY A 60 -9.59 3.77 -12.00
CA GLY A 60 -8.97 2.45 -12.17
C GLY A 60 -7.55 2.48 -12.70
N PHE A 61 -7.05 3.62 -13.13
CA PHE A 61 -5.71 3.76 -13.71
C PHE A 61 -5.11 5.12 -13.38
N GLY A 62 -3.99 5.11 -12.66
CA GLY A 62 -3.25 6.30 -12.26
C GLY A 62 -3.90 7.07 -11.10
N VAL A 63 -3.29 8.20 -10.78
CA VAL A 63 -3.71 9.14 -9.72
C VAL A 63 -3.57 10.58 -10.22
N THR A 64 -4.37 11.50 -9.68
CA THR A 64 -4.28 12.94 -9.99
C THR A 64 -3.78 13.73 -8.79
N PRO A 65 -3.24 14.95 -8.96
CA PRO A 65 -2.85 15.83 -7.86
C PRO A 65 -3.95 16.03 -6.82
N SER A 66 -5.17 16.34 -7.26
CA SER A 66 -6.33 16.53 -6.37
C SER A 66 -6.61 15.27 -5.52
N ILE A 67 -6.49 14.06 -6.10
CA ILE A 67 -6.70 12.82 -5.35
C ILE A 67 -5.61 12.63 -4.29
N CYS A 68 -4.36 12.99 -4.60
CA CYS A 68 -3.28 12.94 -3.61
C CYS A 68 -3.55 13.90 -2.44
N ASP A 69 -3.94 15.14 -2.74
CA ASP A 69 -4.25 16.16 -1.74
C ASP A 69 -5.44 15.75 -0.85
N ASP A 70 -6.46 15.11 -1.43
CA ASP A 70 -7.61 14.56 -0.70
C ASP A 70 -7.18 13.46 0.28
N PHE A 71 -6.26 12.55 -0.11
CA PHE A 71 -5.74 11.52 0.79
C PHE A 71 -4.87 12.12 1.90
N PHE A 72 -4.01 13.08 1.59
CA PHE A 72 -3.22 13.77 2.61
C PHE A 72 -4.13 14.52 3.60
N SER A 73 -5.19 15.15 3.10
CA SER A 73 -6.18 15.84 3.94
C SER A 73 -6.96 14.86 4.82
N ALA A 74 -7.18 13.63 4.36
CA ALA A 74 -7.81 12.55 5.14
C ALA A 74 -6.87 11.93 6.18
N GLY A 75 -5.58 12.30 6.20
CA GLY A 75 -4.60 11.86 7.18
C GLY A 75 -3.64 10.78 6.70
N ALA A 76 -3.56 10.52 5.38
CA ALA A 76 -2.46 9.73 4.83
C ALA A 76 -1.14 10.48 4.97
N ASP A 77 -0.08 9.78 5.34
CA ASP A 77 1.23 10.37 5.56
C ASP A 77 2.15 10.18 4.33
N VAL A 78 2.08 9.02 3.67
CA VAL A 78 2.80 8.70 2.42
C VAL A 78 1.86 7.97 1.46
N LEU A 79 1.99 8.27 0.17
CA LEU A 79 1.30 7.58 -0.91
C LEU A 79 2.31 6.81 -1.74
N THR A 80 2.01 5.53 -2.02
CA THR A 80 2.76 4.68 -2.94
C THR A 80 1.97 4.43 -4.22
N THR A 81 2.62 3.96 -5.26
CA THR A 81 2.03 3.70 -6.57
C THR A 81 2.60 2.43 -7.19
N GLY A 82 2.46 2.28 -8.51
CA GLY A 82 2.96 1.13 -9.25
C GLY A 82 3.10 1.46 -10.75
N ASN A 83 2.77 0.50 -11.61
CA ASN A 83 2.92 0.63 -13.06
C ASN A 83 1.97 1.65 -13.71
N HIS A 84 0.87 2.02 -13.07
CA HIS A 84 -0.12 2.98 -13.60
C HIS A 84 0.14 4.44 -13.20
N ILE A 85 1.22 4.75 -12.50
CA ILE A 85 1.51 6.11 -12.03
C ILE A 85 1.47 7.18 -13.14
N TRP A 86 1.84 6.81 -14.38
CA TRP A 86 1.91 7.75 -15.51
C TRP A 86 0.64 7.84 -16.35
N ASP A 87 -0.43 7.11 -16.02
CA ASP A 87 -1.67 7.10 -16.81
C ASP A 87 -2.44 8.42 -16.74
N LYS A 88 -2.11 9.29 -15.78
CA LYS A 88 -2.59 10.69 -15.71
C LYS A 88 -1.41 11.65 -15.85
N ARG A 89 -1.30 12.32 -17.00
CA ARG A 89 -0.16 13.20 -17.31
C ARG A 89 0.07 14.32 -16.30
N GLU A 90 -1.00 14.83 -15.69
CA GLU A 90 -0.93 15.91 -14.70
C GLU A 90 -0.14 15.53 -13.43
N ILE A 91 0.04 14.22 -13.16
CA ILE A 91 0.81 13.77 -12.00
C ILE A 91 2.31 14.07 -12.14
N ILE A 92 2.83 14.18 -13.37
CA ILE A 92 4.28 14.34 -13.63
C ILE A 92 4.82 15.61 -12.95
N SER A 93 4.13 16.73 -13.06
CA SER A 93 4.55 17.99 -12.45
C SER A 93 4.36 18.00 -10.92
N TYR A 94 3.39 17.26 -10.44
CA TYR A 94 3.10 17.13 -9.01
C TYR A 94 4.11 16.26 -8.29
N ILE A 95 4.37 15.05 -8.80
CA ILE A 95 5.29 14.09 -8.18
C ILE A 95 6.73 14.62 -8.12
N SER A 96 7.12 15.47 -9.08
CA SER A 96 8.45 16.11 -9.09
C SER A 96 8.68 17.06 -7.90
N LYS A 97 7.60 17.50 -7.24
CA LYS A 97 7.63 18.46 -6.12
C LYS A 97 7.18 17.84 -4.80
N SER A 98 6.67 16.61 -4.85
CA SER A 98 6.18 15.89 -3.66
C SER A 98 7.26 14.99 -3.09
N ASP A 99 7.47 15.08 -1.78
CA ASP A 99 8.30 14.16 -1.00
C ASP A 99 7.50 13.01 -0.37
N ARG A 100 6.17 13.03 -0.53
CA ARG A 100 5.25 12.06 0.08
C ARG A 100 4.46 11.21 -0.94
N LEU A 101 4.62 11.44 -2.25
CA LEU A 101 4.11 10.58 -3.31
C LEU A 101 5.27 9.84 -3.95
N LEU A 102 5.28 8.51 -3.83
CA LEU A 102 6.37 7.68 -4.33
C LEU A 102 5.96 6.92 -5.59
N ARG A 103 6.89 6.88 -6.55
CA ARG A 103 6.84 5.95 -7.69
C ARG A 103 7.79 4.78 -7.43
N PRO A 104 7.70 3.65 -8.15
CA PRO A 104 8.69 2.59 -8.00
C PRO A 104 10.14 3.08 -8.16
N LEU A 105 10.99 2.73 -7.20
CA LEU A 105 12.39 3.16 -7.11
C LEU A 105 13.21 2.71 -8.32
N ASN A 106 12.94 1.51 -8.80
CA ASN A 106 13.64 0.88 -9.91
C ASN A 106 13.11 1.28 -11.30
N MET A 107 12.36 2.37 -11.41
CA MET A 107 12.10 3.00 -12.70
C MET A 107 13.40 3.57 -13.29
N ILE A 108 13.45 3.70 -14.62
CA ILE A 108 14.62 4.16 -15.39
C ILE A 108 15.16 5.46 -14.81
N LYS A 109 16.48 5.58 -14.74
CA LYS A 109 17.17 6.77 -14.23
C LYS A 109 16.68 8.06 -14.92
N GLY A 110 16.39 9.09 -14.13
CA GLY A 110 15.87 10.37 -14.62
C GLY A 110 14.34 10.46 -14.63
N THR A 111 13.62 9.38 -14.28
CA THR A 111 12.17 9.41 -14.07
C THR A 111 11.82 10.38 -12.94
N PRO A 112 10.84 11.30 -13.12
CA PRO A 112 10.43 12.27 -12.11
C PRO A 112 9.97 11.62 -10.80
N GLY A 113 10.13 12.34 -9.67
CA GLY A 113 9.68 11.91 -8.35
C GLY A 113 10.65 10.98 -7.63
N LEU A 114 10.29 10.65 -6.39
CA LEU A 114 11.09 9.84 -5.48
C LEU A 114 10.57 8.39 -5.46
N GLY A 115 11.46 7.44 -5.21
CA GLY A 115 11.11 6.04 -4.93
C GLY A 115 11.20 5.68 -3.44
N MET A 116 11.81 6.56 -2.65
CA MET A 116 11.94 6.42 -1.19
C MET A 116 11.80 7.78 -0.54
N THR A 117 11.29 7.78 0.70
CA THR A 117 11.20 8.99 1.53
C THR A 117 11.37 8.67 3.00
N ILE A 118 11.78 9.67 3.77
CA ILE A 118 11.76 9.66 5.24
C ILE A 118 10.98 10.88 5.70
N ILE A 119 9.95 10.66 6.50
CA ILE A 119 9.12 11.73 7.06
C ILE A 119 9.09 11.67 8.58
N LYS A 120 8.85 12.82 9.21
CA LYS A 120 8.62 12.91 10.66
C LYS A 120 7.14 12.77 10.97
N VAL A 121 6.84 11.98 11.98
CA VAL A 121 5.54 11.86 12.61
C VAL A 121 5.67 12.17 14.11
N ASN A 122 4.55 12.26 14.83
CA ASN A 122 4.58 12.69 16.24
C ASN A 122 5.41 11.75 17.15
N THR A 123 5.54 10.48 16.79
CA THR A 123 6.20 9.43 17.59
C THR A 123 7.60 9.08 17.10
N GLY A 124 8.07 9.69 16.00
CA GLY A 124 9.39 9.42 15.44
C GLY A 124 9.51 9.70 13.96
N THR A 125 10.35 8.94 13.29
CA THR A 125 10.57 8.99 11.84
C THR A 125 10.13 7.70 11.17
N ILE A 126 9.42 7.81 10.05
CA ILE A 126 9.08 6.66 9.21
C ILE A 126 9.76 6.76 7.85
N GLY A 127 10.27 5.66 7.38
CA GLY A 127 10.83 5.53 6.05
C GLY A 127 9.95 4.63 5.18
N VAL A 128 9.73 5.01 3.94
CA VAL A 128 8.94 4.24 2.98
C VAL A 128 9.70 4.12 1.68
N ALA A 129 9.77 2.91 1.13
CA ALA A 129 10.21 2.65 -0.24
C ALA A 129 9.07 2.03 -1.03
N ASN A 130 8.98 2.37 -2.31
CA ASN A 130 8.11 1.73 -3.28
C ASN A 130 8.99 1.10 -4.36
N ILE A 131 8.82 -0.17 -4.66
CA ILE A 131 9.56 -0.89 -5.72
C ILE A 131 8.59 -1.70 -6.57
N MET A 132 9.01 -2.05 -7.80
CA MET A 132 8.21 -2.87 -8.69
C MET A 132 8.99 -4.12 -9.09
N THR A 133 8.35 -5.29 -9.05
CA THR A 133 8.95 -6.55 -9.51
C THR A 133 9.22 -6.51 -11.02
N ASN A 134 10.01 -7.44 -11.54
CA ASN A 134 10.34 -7.49 -12.97
C ASN A 134 9.52 -8.53 -13.74
N LEU A 135 9.17 -9.67 -13.13
CA LEU A 135 8.41 -10.72 -13.81
C LEU A 135 6.97 -10.29 -14.08
N PHE A 136 6.57 -10.35 -15.33
CA PHE A 136 5.24 -9.99 -15.83
C PHE A 136 4.84 -8.52 -15.67
N MET A 137 5.82 -7.68 -15.32
CA MET A 137 5.60 -6.24 -15.13
C MET A 137 6.21 -5.43 -16.30
N ALA A 138 5.91 -4.13 -16.31
CA ALA A 138 6.56 -3.19 -17.24
C ALA A 138 8.08 -3.17 -17.02
N SER A 139 8.85 -2.89 -18.08
CA SER A 139 10.30 -2.86 -18.02
C SER A 139 10.81 -1.78 -17.07
N THR A 140 11.59 -2.23 -16.08
CA THR A 140 12.29 -1.38 -15.09
C THR A 140 13.71 -1.90 -14.91
N ASP A 141 14.54 -1.16 -14.17
CA ASP A 141 15.84 -1.69 -13.72
C ASP A 141 15.61 -2.94 -12.84
N PRO A 142 16.60 -3.86 -12.75
CA PRO A 142 16.50 -5.04 -11.89
C PRO A 142 16.21 -4.66 -10.44
N VAL A 143 15.12 -5.18 -9.88
CA VAL A 143 14.63 -4.79 -8.56
C VAL A 143 15.60 -5.15 -7.44
N PHE A 144 16.27 -6.31 -7.54
CA PHE A 144 17.21 -6.78 -6.52
C PHE A 144 18.46 -5.90 -6.39
N GLU A 145 18.85 -5.18 -7.44
CA GLU A 145 19.95 -4.21 -7.38
C GLU A 145 19.64 -3.00 -6.50
N LYS A 146 18.37 -2.75 -6.17
CA LYS A 146 17.95 -1.65 -5.30
C LYS A 146 17.94 -2.01 -3.81
N ILE A 147 18.04 -3.30 -3.46
CA ILE A 147 18.03 -3.76 -2.06
C ILE A 147 19.10 -3.07 -1.19
N PRO A 148 20.38 -2.99 -1.61
CA PRO A 148 21.40 -2.32 -0.80
C PRO A 148 21.11 -0.84 -0.53
N ASP A 149 20.53 -0.13 -1.53
CA ASP A 149 20.18 1.28 -1.38
C ASP A 149 19.03 1.45 -0.38
N ILE A 150 18.03 0.55 -0.42
CA ILE A 150 16.90 0.54 0.52
C ILE A 150 17.40 0.32 1.94
N VAL A 151 18.19 -0.72 2.17
CA VAL A 151 18.76 -1.05 3.50
C VAL A 151 19.55 0.13 4.05
N LYS A 152 20.41 0.73 3.23
CA LYS A 152 21.21 1.90 3.65
C LYS A 152 20.34 3.11 3.97
N TYR A 153 19.34 3.42 3.14
CA TYR A 153 18.51 4.62 3.29
C TYR A 153 17.50 4.49 4.43
N LEU A 154 16.90 3.31 4.59
CA LEU A 154 15.85 3.04 5.58
C LEU A 154 16.37 2.35 6.86
N LYS A 155 17.66 2.51 7.19
CA LYS A 155 18.29 1.79 8.30
C LYS A 155 17.60 2.08 9.63
N LEU A 156 17.08 1.02 10.25
CA LEU A 156 16.38 1.08 11.54
C LEU A 156 17.32 1.56 12.64
N ASN A 157 16.80 2.37 13.56
CA ASN A 157 17.49 2.95 14.71
C ASN A 157 18.67 3.89 14.38
N GLU A 158 18.95 4.13 13.09
CA GLU A 158 19.91 5.16 12.66
C GLU A 158 19.18 6.26 11.89
N ASN A 159 18.44 5.92 10.84
CA ASN A 159 17.76 6.87 9.98
C ASN A 159 16.26 6.97 10.29
N VAL A 160 15.64 5.84 10.68
CA VAL A 160 14.20 5.74 10.91
C VAL A 160 13.86 4.88 12.13
N ASN A 161 12.68 5.13 12.72
CA ASN A 161 12.12 4.29 13.79
C ASN A 161 11.23 3.18 13.23
N PHE A 162 10.68 3.37 12.02
CA PHE A 162 9.87 2.41 11.28
C PHE A 162 10.22 2.49 9.80
N SER A 163 10.29 1.35 9.12
CA SER A 163 10.51 1.29 7.69
C SER A 163 9.57 0.29 7.00
N LEU A 164 9.04 0.69 5.84
CA LEU A 164 8.14 -0.13 5.03
C LEU A 164 8.56 -0.12 3.57
N VAL A 165 8.53 -1.30 2.95
CA VAL A 165 8.73 -1.45 1.51
C VAL A 165 7.43 -1.97 0.89
N ASP A 166 6.81 -1.17 0.01
CA ASP A 166 5.70 -1.57 -0.86
C ASP A 166 6.27 -2.21 -2.12
N VAL A 167 6.05 -3.51 -2.28
CA VAL A 167 6.50 -4.32 -3.42
C VAL A 167 5.33 -4.52 -4.37
N HIS A 168 5.27 -3.65 -5.38
CA HIS A 168 4.22 -3.68 -6.39
C HIS A 168 4.56 -4.67 -7.51
N GLY A 169 3.77 -5.73 -7.69
CA GLY A 169 4.06 -6.70 -8.74
C GLY A 169 3.20 -7.94 -8.77
N GLU A 170 3.32 -8.69 -9.87
CA GLU A 170 2.50 -9.88 -10.14
C GLU A 170 3.05 -11.13 -9.45
N ALA A 171 4.35 -11.39 -9.56
CA ALA A 171 4.94 -12.65 -9.16
C ALA A 171 5.14 -12.75 -7.63
N SER A 172 4.40 -13.66 -6.99
CA SER A 172 4.54 -13.93 -5.56
C SER A 172 5.96 -14.38 -5.17
N SER A 173 6.63 -15.15 -6.02
CA SER A 173 8.00 -15.60 -5.77
C SER A 173 9.01 -14.46 -5.69
N GLU A 174 8.88 -13.42 -6.53
CA GLU A 174 9.74 -12.23 -6.42
C GLU A 174 9.45 -11.45 -5.13
N LYS A 175 8.17 -11.26 -4.78
CA LYS A 175 7.77 -10.60 -3.54
C LYS A 175 8.35 -11.30 -2.31
N MET A 176 8.23 -12.63 -2.26
CA MET A 176 8.80 -13.45 -1.18
C MET A 176 10.33 -13.38 -1.12
N ALA A 177 11.01 -13.41 -2.28
CA ALA A 177 12.47 -13.31 -2.36
C ALA A 177 12.96 -11.94 -1.87
N ILE A 178 12.28 -10.85 -2.25
CA ILE A 178 12.58 -9.49 -1.79
C ILE A 178 12.38 -9.38 -0.28
N ALA A 179 11.27 -9.93 0.25
CA ALA A 179 10.99 -9.91 1.68
C ALA A 179 12.06 -10.64 2.49
N ASN A 180 12.50 -11.82 2.02
CA ASN A 180 13.58 -12.56 2.67
C ASN A 180 14.93 -11.85 2.58
N ALA A 181 15.22 -11.15 1.47
CA ALA A 181 16.44 -10.35 1.33
C ALA A 181 16.46 -9.12 2.28
N LEU A 182 15.29 -8.63 2.68
CA LEU A 182 15.10 -7.49 3.60
C LEU A 182 14.79 -7.93 5.04
N ASP A 183 14.75 -9.23 5.34
CA ASP A 183 14.40 -9.72 6.66
C ASP A 183 15.41 -9.30 7.73
N GLY A 184 14.93 -8.59 8.75
CA GLY A 184 15.73 -7.99 9.82
C GLY A 184 16.28 -6.60 9.49
N GLU A 185 16.15 -6.14 8.24
CA GLU A 185 16.67 -4.84 7.80
C GLU A 185 15.58 -3.74 7.78
N VAL A 186 14.31 -4.15 7.62
CA VAL A 186 13.15 -3.24 7.59
C VAL A 186 12.05 -3.74 8.51
N SER A 187 11.14 -2.83 8.94
CA SER A 187 10.00 -3.22 9.78
C SER A 187 9.02 -4.09 9.02
N ALA A 188 8.72 -3.75 7.75
CA ALA A 188 7.73 -4.46 6.97
C ALA A 188 8.00 -4.46 5.47
N VAL A 189 7.62 -5.55 4.81
CA VAL A 189 7.49 -5.68 3.36
C VAL A 189 6.06 -6.08 3.06
N VAL A 190 5.36 -5.28 2.29
CA VAL A 190 3.96 -5.52 1.90
C VAL A 190 3.84 -5.57 0.38
N GLY A 191 3.09 -6.53 -0.14
CA GLY A 191 2.85 -6.63 -1.58
C GLY A 191 1.54 -5.95 -2.00
N THR A 192 1.51 -5.49 -3.25
CA THR A 192 0.38 -4.86 -3.94
C THR A 192 0.31 -5.33 -5.40
N HIS A 193 -0.64 -4.85 -6.18
CA HIS A 193 -0.85 -5.10 -7.61
C HIS A 193 -1.90 -6.16 -7.97
N THR A 194 -1.89 -7.33 -7.34
CA THR A 194 -2.78 -8.43 -7.80
C THR A 194 -4.25 -8.16 -7.49
N HIS A 195 -4.52 -7.20 -6.60
CA HIS A 195 -5.86 -6.86 -6.10
C HIS A 195 -6.53 -7.94 -5.26
N VAL A 196 -5.83 -9.05 -4.96
CA VAL A 196 -6.37 -10.18 -4.19
C VAL A 196 -5.63 -10.30 -2.86
N PRO A 197 -6.32 -10.12 -1.71
CA PRO A 197 -5.66 -10.24 -0.41
C PRO A 197 -5.22 -11.68 -0.18
N THR A 198 -3.94 -11.85 0.16
CA THR A 198 -3.37 -13.17 0.45
C THR A 198 -3.50 -13.53 1.94
N ALA A 199 -3.35 -14.81 2.26
CA ALA A 199 -3.53 -15.32 3.62
C ALA A 199 -2.21 -15.57 4.36
N ASP A 200 -1.08 -15.15 3.80
CA ASP A 200 0.28 -15.50 4.20
C ASP A 200 0.96 -14.46 5.10
N HIS A 201 0.18 -13.56 5.70
CA HIS A 201 0.74 -12.55 6.60
C HIS A 201 1.47 -13.20 7.78
N GLN A 202 2.70 -12.78 8.01
CA GLN A 202 3.59 -13.39 9.00
C GLN A 202 4.68 -12.40 9.46
N ILE A 203 5.35 -12.75 10.55
CA ILE A 203 6.63 -12.16 10.92
C ILE A 203 7.72 -13.15 10.48
N LEU A 204 8.64 -12.68 9.65
CA LEU A 204 9.79 -13.46 9.19
C LEU A 204 10.78 -13.72 10.33
N ASP A 205 11.72 -14.63 10.12
CA ASP A 205 12.61 -15.16 11.17
C ASP A 205 13.43 -14.09 11.91
N LYS A 206 13.81 -12.99 11.21
CA LYS A 206 14.57 -11.89 11.81
C LYS A 206 13.70 -10.69 12.22
N GLY A 207 12.38 -10.79 12.09
CA GLY A 207 11.43 -9.83 12.65
C GLY A 207 10.82 -8.84 11.65
N THR A 208 11.00 -9.00 10.35
CA THR A 208 10.28 -8.23 9.33
C THR A 208 8.87 -8.75 9.15
N ALA A 209 7.86 -7.87 9.20
CA ALA A 209 6.49 -8.24 8.85
C ALA A 209 6.36 -8.42 7.32
N TYR A 210 5.60 -9.43 6.90
CA TYR A 210 5.40 -9.75 5.49
C TYR A 210 3.96 -10.15 5.16
N ILE A 211 3.51 -9.75 3.98
CA ILE A 211 2.32 -10.26 3.28
C ILE A 211 2.53 -10.16 1.77
N THR A 212 2.19 -11.21 1.01
CA THR A 212 2.38 -11.25 -0.45
C THR A 212 1.52 -10.21 -1.18
N ASP A 213 0.27 -10.00 -0.77
CA ASP A 213 -0.58 -8.94 -1.30
C ASP A 213 -1.63 -8.53 -0.27
N VAL A 214 -1.73 -7.22 -0.02
CA VAL A 214 -2.70 -6.67 0.92
C VAL A 214 -4.12 -6.72 0.34
N GLY A 215 -4.24 -6.81 -0.98
CA GLY A 215 -5.48 -6.73 -1.72
C GLY A 215 -5.89 -5.29 -2.06
N MET A 216 -6.84 -5.13 -2.98
CA MET A 216 -7.35 -3.81 -3.33
C MET A 216 -8.32 -3.27 -2.29
N SER A 217 -8.35 -1.97 -2.15
CA SER A 217 -9.49 -1.26 -1.60
C SER A 217 -10.44 -0.91 -2.75
N GLY A 218 -11.47 -1.76 -2.95
CA GLY A 218 -12.31 -1.72 -4.14
C GLY A 218 -13.52 -2.64 -4.05
N ASP A 219 -14.30 -2.68 -5.13
CA ASP A 219 -15.46 -3.58 -5.22
C ASP A 219 -15.01 -5.00 -5.59
N TYR A 220 -15.20 -5.95 -4.68
CA TYR A 220 -14.92 -7.38 -4.91
C TYR A 220 -16.06 -8.13 -5.63
N ASN A 221 -17.18 -7.46 -5.93
CA ASN A 221 -18.19 -7.97 -6.86
C ASN A 221 -17.82 -7.61 -8.31
N SER A 222 -16.56 -7.73 -8.66
CA SER A 222 -15.93 -7.32 -9.91
C SER A 222 -14.90 -8.35 -10.37
N ILE A 223 -14.20 -8.08 -11.46
CA ILE A 223 -12.96 -8.79 -11.82
C ILE A 223 -11.80 -7.82 -11.58
N ILE A 224 -11.08 -8.03 -10.49
CA ILE A 224 -9.97 -7.18 -10.00
C ILE A 224 -10.30 -5.67 -9.98
N GLY A 225 -11.53 -5.30 -9.61
CA GLY A 225 -11.99 -3.91 -9.56
C GLY A 225 -12.68 -3.40 -10.83
N MET A 226 -12.64 -4.14 -11.93
CA MET A 226 -13.27 -3.78 -13.19
C MET A 226 -14.66 -4.39 -13.31
N ASN A 227 -15.56 -3.73 -14.05
CA ASN A 227 -16.89 -4.24 -14.36
C ASN A 227 -16.81 -5.67 -14.90
N LYS A 228 -17.64 -6.56 -14.36
CA LYS A 228 -17.59 -8.00 -14.69
C LYS A 228 -17.83 -8.27 -16.16
N ASP A 229 -18.83 -7.63 -16.73
CA ASP A 229 -19.25 -7.92 -18.11
C ASP A 229 -18.18 -7.44 -19.09
N ASP A 230 -17.60 -6.26 -18.84
CA ASP A 230 -16.51 -5.73 -19.66
C ASP A 230 -15.24 -6.61 -19.57
N ALA A 231 -14.86 -6.98 -18.35
CA ALA A 231 -13.68 -7.81 -18.13
C ALA A 231 -13.86 -9.23 -18.68
N LEU A 232 -15.02 -9.87 -18.41
CA LEU A 232 -15.34 -11.19 -18.92
C LEU A 232 -15.39 -11.21 -20.46
N ASN A 233 -15.96 -10.16 -21.07
CA ASN A 233 -16.02 -10.02 -22.53
C ASN A 233 -14.63 -10.00 -23.17
N ARG A 234 -13.63 -9.38 -22.51
CA ARG A 234 -12.25 -9.39 -23.00
C ARG A 234 -11.62 -10.79 -23.02
N PHE A 235 -11.92 -11.61 -22.01
CA PHE A 235 -11.42 -12.98 -21.95
C PHE A 235 -12.12 -13.90 -22.95
N LEU A 236 -13.45 -13.77 -23.07
CA LEU A 236 -14.24 -14.59 -23.99
C LEU A 236 -14.01 -14.19 -25.47
N HIS A 237 -13.71 -12.93 -25.72
CA HIS A 237 -13.57 -12.39 -27.07
C HIS A 237 -12.27 -11.59 -27.22
N PRO A 238 -11.10 -12.23 -27.13
CA PRO A 238 -9.78 -11.56 -27.11
C PRO A 238 -9.49 -10.71 -28.36
N ASN A 239 -10.14 -11.02 -29.46
CA ASN A 239 -10.03 -10.27 -30.73
C ASN A 239 -10.92 -9.01 -30.76
N ASN A 240 -11.84 -8.85 -29.84
CA ASN A 240 -12.70 -7.65 -29.74
C ASN A 240 -12.05 -6.56 -28.91
N LYS A 241 -11.16 -5.76 -29.54
CA LYS A 241 -10.43 -4.66 -28.89
C LYS A 241 -11.29 -3.44 -28.51
N LYS A 242 -12.60 -3.44 -28.77
CA LYS A 242 -13.48 -2.27 -28.57
C LYS A 242 -14.01 -2.13 -27.16
N THR A 243 -13.94 -3.16 -26.31
CA THR A 243 -14.46 -3.09 -24.93
C THR A 243 -13.50 -2.27 -24.06
N ARG A 244 -13.93 -1.07 -23.67
CA ARG A 244 -13.24 -0.27 -22.66
C ARG A 244 -13.52 -0.90 -21.29
N LEU A 245 -12.47 -1.10 -20.50
CA LEU A 245 -12.65 -1.51 -19.09
C LEU A 245 -13.13 -0.32 -18.29
N GLU A 246 -14.25 -0.48 -17.59
CA GLU A 246 -14.75 0.48 -16.62
C GLU A 246 -14.59 -0.06 -15.20
N VAL A 247 -14.34 0.83 -14.26
CA VAL A 247 -14.27 0.46 -12.83
C VAL A 247 -15.64 0.05 -12.34
N SER A 248 -15.70 -1.02 -11.58
CA SER A 248 -16.94 -1.43 -10.91
C SER A 248 -17.43 -0.35 -9.93
N SER A 249 -18.75 -0.19 -9.88
CA SER A 249 -19.41 0.82 -9.05
C SER A 249 -20.13 0.24 -7.82
N GLY A 250 -19.83 -1.00 -7.44
CA GLY A 250 -20.38 -1.65 -6.25
C GLY A 250 -19.84 -1.11 -4.93
N GLU A 251 -20.23 -1.76 -3.84
CA GLU A 251 -19.79 -1.36 -2.50
C GLU A 251 -18.32 -1.80 -2.26
N PRO A 252 -17.41 -0.87 -1.90
CA PRO A 252 -16.01 -1.18 -1.74
C PRO A 252 -15.73 -1.92 -0.43
N THR A 253 -14.82 -2.89 -0.47
CA THR A 253 -14.09 -3.39 0.69
C THR A 253 -12.79 -2.61 0.83
N LEU A 254 -12.50 -2.06 2.01
CA LEU A 254 -11.17 -1.58 2.36
C LEU A 254 -10.32 -2.78 2.76
N CYS A 255 -9.21 -3.02 2.07
CA CYS A 255 -8.17 -3.95 2.49
C CYS A 255 -6.95 -3.18 3.00
N ALA A 256 -6.49 -3.53 4.19
CA ALA A 256 -5.34 -2.91 4.84
C ALA A 256 -4.62 -3.90 5.74
N VAL A 257 -3.43 -3.54 6.21
CA VAL A 257 -2.73 -4.24 7.29
C VAL A 257 -2.30 -3.24 8.36
N LEU A 258 -2.52 -3.59 9.62
CA LEU A 258 -1.94 -2.89 10.76
C LEU A 258 -0.63 -3.58 11.15
N ILE A 259 0.45 -2.81 11.18
CA ILE A 259 1.77 -3.25 11.59
C ILE A 259 2.12 -2.57 12.90
N GLU A 260 2.53 -3.37 13.89
CA GLU A 260 2.98 -2.89 15.19
C GLU A 260 4.44 -3.30 15.39
N THR A 261 5.31 -2.34 15.75
CA THR A 261 6.73 -2.62 15.96
C THR A 261 7.09 -2.83 17.43
N SER A 262 8.26 -3.36 17.66
CA SER A 262 8.99 -3.34 18.93
C SER A 262 9.86 -2.08 19.02
N ALA A 263 10.49 -1.85 20.18
CA ALA A 263 11.35 -0.68 20.40
C ALA A 263 12.59 -0.63 19.47
N ASN A 264 13.01 -1.76 18.91
CA ASN A 264 14.10 -1.83 17.94
C ASN A 264 13.65 -1.58 16.48
N GLY A 265 12.40 -1.18 16.26
CA GLY A 265 11.86 -0.91 14.93
C GLY A 265 11.40 -2.16 14.14
N LEU A 266 11.77 -3.38 14.56
CA LEU A 266 11.28 -4.61 13.93
C LEU A 266 9.84 -4.90 14.34
N SER A 267 9.11 -5.61 13.51
CA SER A 267 7.69 -5.86 13.71
C SER A 267 7.42 -6.91 14.78
N LYS A 268 6.40 -6.61 15.59
CA LYS A 268 5.83 -7.52 16.58
C LYS A 268 4.59 -8.23 16.05
N SER A 269 3.82 -7.54 15.22
CA SER A 269 2.62 -8.09 14.61
C SER A 269 2.33 -7.46 13.25
N ILE A 270 1.66 -8.23 12.40
CA ILE A 270 1.00 -7.77 11.17
C ILE A 270 -0.41 -8.35 11.17
N ASN A 271 -1.41 -7.49 11.13
CA ASN A 271 -2.81 -7.87 11.25
C ASN A 271 -3.60 -7.36 10.04
N PRO A 272 -4.13 -8.25 9.18
CA PRO A 272 -5.03 -7.86 8.11
C PRO A 272 -6.30 -7.22 8.65
N LEU A 273 -6.79 -6.20 7.94
CA LEU A 273 -8.04 -5.50 8.19
C LEU A 273 -8.86 -5.49 6.92
N ARG A 274 -10.11 -5.95 6.98
CA ARG A 274 -11.06 -5.89 5.87
C ARG A 274 -12.39 -5.32 6.34
N LEU A 275 -12.79 -4.18 5.79
CA LEU A 275 -13.99 -3.45 6.21
C LEU A 275 -14.89 -3.14 5.01
N GLY A 276 -16.20 -3.32 5.19
CA GLY A 276 -17.19 -3.03 4.16
C GLY A 276 -17.25 -4.04 3.03
N GLY A 277 -18.05 -3.75 2.00
CA GLY A 277 -18.15 -4.52 0.79
C GLY A 277 -18.51 -5.98 0.93
N LYS A 278 -17.95 -6.81 0.02
CA LYS A 278 -18.37 -8.21 -0.17
C LYS A 278 -17.51 -9.22 0.58
N LEU A 279 -16.22 -8.93 0.80
CA LEU A 279 -15.35 -9.88 1.50
C LEU A 279 -15.75 -10.04 2.97
N GLU A 280 -15.43 -11.21 3.51
CA GLU A 280 -15.56 -11.44 4.95
C GLU A 280 -14.80 -10.36 5.73
N GLN A 281 -15.50 -9.79 6.73
CA GLN A 281 -14.92 -8.74 7.55
C GLN A 281 -13.82 -9.33 8.44
N VAL A 282 -12.68 -8.66 8.47
CA VAL A 282 -11.59 -8.98 9.39
C VAL A 282 -11.34 -7.77 10.27
N PHE A 283 -11.60 -7.93 11.55
CA PHE A 283 -11.36 -6.93 12.57
C PHE A 283 -10.10 -7.30 13.37
N LEU A 284 -9.43 -6.28 13.86
CA LEU A 284 -8.29 -6.51 14.76
C LEU A 284 -8.78 -7.23 16.02
N LYS A 285 -8.10 -8.30 16.40
CA LYS A 285 -8.31 -8.91 17.71
C LYS A 285 -7.71 -7.95 18.74
N THR A 286 -8.55 -7.44 19.62
CA THR A 286 -8.17 -6.60 20.77
C THR A 286 -7.58 -7.45 21.88
#